data_d14f76f5f88a3893ff181d5b1bfb7330
#
_entry.id   d14f76f5f88a3893ff181d5b1bfb7330
#
_cell.length_a   1.000
_cell.length_b   1.000
_cell.length_c   1.000
_cell.angle_alpha   90.00
_cell.angle_beta   90.00
_cell.angle_gamma   90.00
#
_symmetry.space_group_name_H-M   'P 1'
#
loop_
_entity.id
_entity.type
_entity.pdbx_description
1 polymer ?
#
loop_
_entity_poly.entity_id
_entity_poly.type
_entity_poly.pdbx_seq_one_letter_code
_entity_poly.pdbx_strand_id
1 'polypeptide(L)'
;MDIDLDLYRHEIRVSTDPLVRLSALDVSPDRPQRTFVFLHGFGGQALQWIYQMQKFSLQNRVIALDLRGHGLSDKPATGYDMPRMLADIESALDTLHVTDPVVLVGHSFGGALAT
;
A
#
# COMPACT_ATOMS: atom_id res chain seq x y z
N MET A 1 6.30 16.98 13.27
CA MET A 1 6.25 15.85 14.22
C MET A 1 6.52 14.56 13.47
N ASP A 2 7.48 13.81 13.96
CA ASP A 2 7.83 12.54 13.32
C ASP A 2 6.88 11.45 13.77
N ILE A 3 6.43 10.65 12.81
CA ILE A 3 5.56 9.51 13.06
C ILE A 3 6.43 8.26 12.95
N ASP A 4 6.34 7.39 13.95
CA ASP A 4 6.94 6.07 13.85
C ASP A 4 6.00 5.19 13.01
N LEU A 5 6.28 5.13 11.72
CA LEU A 5 5.42 4.42 10.77
C LEU A 5 5.38 2.91 11.02
N ASP A 6 6.40 2.34 11.66
CA ASP A 6 6.38 0.92 11.96
C ASP A 6 5.26 0.52 12.92
N LEU A 7 4.78 1.46 13.75
CA LEU A 7 3.62 1.23 14.61
C LEU A 7 2.33 1.01 13.82
N TYR A 8 2.31 1.42 12.56
CA TYR A 8 1.14 1.37 11.70
C TYR A 8 1.30 0.34 10.58
N ARG A 9 2.27 -0.53 10.70
CA ARG A 9 2.54 -1.55 9.69
C ARG A 9 1.64 -2.76 9.89
N HIS A 10 1.08 -3.24 8.78
CA HIS A 10 0.23 -4.42 8.73
C HIS A 10 0.82 -5.44 7.77
N GLU A 11 0.63 -6.71 8.09
CA GLU A 11 0.98 -7.81 7.21
C GLU A 11 -0.33 -8.42 6.69
N ILE A 12 -0.50 -8.43 5.38
CA ILE A 12 -1.77 -8.79 4.73
C ILE A 12 -1.54 -9.98 3.82
N ARG A 13 -2.27 -11.08 4.08
CA ARG A 13 -2.23 -12.26 3.20
C ARG A 13 -3.05 -11.98 1.95
N VAL A 14 -2.41 -12.00 0.79
CA VAL A 14 -3.07 -11.79 -0.49
C VAL A 14 -3.17 -13.06 -1.33
N SER A 15 -2.48 -14.12 -0.94
CA SER A 15 -2.54 -15.43 -1.58
C SER A 15 -2.22 -16.52 -0.56
N THR A 16 -2.82 -17.71 -0.73
CA THR A 16 -2.59 -18.85 0.17
C THR A 16 -1.80 -19.99 -0.47
N ASP A 17 -1.78 -20.08 -1.81
CA ASP A 17 -1.08 -21.14 -2.54
C ASP A 17 -0.50 -20.57 -3.83
N PRO A 18 0.75 -20.11 -3.81
CA PRO A 18 1.64 -20.00 -2.66
C PRO A 18 1.20 -18.93 -1.66
N LEU A 19 1.67 -19.05 -0.43
CA LEU A 19 1.43 -18.00 0.56
C LEU A 19 2.21 -16.75 0.19
N VAL A 20 1.50 -15.65 0.04
CA VAL A 20 2.10 -14.35 -0.24
C VAL A 20 1.47 -13.33 0.69
N ARG A 21 2.33 -12.58 1.40
CA ARG A 21 1.93 -11.52 2.31
C ARG A 21 2.51 -10.21 1.83
N LEU A 22 1.70 -9.16 1.87
CA LEU A 22 2.15 -7.80 1.60
C LEU A 22 2.29 -7.05 2.91
N SER A 23 3.27 -6.17 2.98
CA SER A 23 3.41 -5.21 4.06
C SER A 23 2.74 -3.90 3.65
N ALA A 24 1.95 -3.33 4.56
CA ALA A 24 1.25 -2.08 4.31
C ALA A 24 1.41 -1.15 5.51
N LEU A 25 1.56 0.14 5.23
CA LEU A 25 1.47 1.19 6.23
C LEU A 25 0.08 1.82 6.10
N ASP A 26 -0.63 1.96 7.22
CA ASP A 26 -1.99 2.50 7.24
C ASP A 26 -2.10 3.46 8.42
N VAL A 27 -2.14 4.76 8.12
CA VAL A 27 -2.17 5.83 9.13
C VAL A 27 -3.40 6.69 8.86
N SER A 28 -4.19 6.93 9.90
CA SER A 28 -5.41 7.72 9.75
C SER A 28 -5.67 8.58 11.00
N PRO A 29 -6.17 9.81 10.82
CA PRO A 29 -6.75 10.55 11.94
C PRO A 29 -8.13 9.94 12.27
N ASP A 30 -8.73 10.38 13.38
CA ASP A 30 -10.03 9.86 13.84
C ASP A 30 -11.14 10.04 12.80
N ARG A 31 -11.11 11.17 12.09
CA ARG A 31 -12.14 11.51 11.09
C ARG A 31 -11.48 11.92 9.80
N PRO A 32 -11.02 10.96 8.99
CA PRO A 32 -10.33 11.27 7.75
C PRO A 32 -11.27 11.91 6.74
N GLN A 33 -10.75 12.88 5.98
CA GLN A 33 -11.49 13.52 4.90
C GLN A 33 -11.53 12.62 3.67
N ARG A 34 -10.39 12.00 3.33
CA ARG A 34 -10.23 11.13 2.16
C ARG A 34 -9.29 10.00 2.50
N THR A 35 -9.25 9.01 1.62
CA THR A 35 -8.27 7.92 1.70
C THR A 35 -7.34 8.00 0.50
N PHE A 36 -6.05 8.10 0.76
CA PHE A 36 -5.00 8.07 -0.27
C PHE A 36 -4.28 6.74 -0.22
N VAL A 37 -4.07 6.14 -1.38
CA VAL A 37 -3.30 4.90 -1.50
C VAL A 37 -2.08 5.20 -2.39
N PHE A 38 -0.89 5.01 -1.82
CA PHE A 38 0.38 5.30 -2.49
C PHE A 38 1.00 4.00 -3.00
N LEU A 39 1.34 3.98 -4.28
CA LEU A 39 1.93 2.82 -4.96
C LEU A 39 3.29 3.20 -5.55
N HIS A 40 4.33 2.53 -5.08
CA HIS A 40 5.70 2.77 -5.56
C HIS A 40 5.95 2.10 -6.92
N GLY A 41 7.07 2.46 -7.56
CA GLY A 41 7.54 1.80 -8.78
C GLY A 41 8.43 0.60 -8.48
N PHE A 42 8.89 -0.08 -9.52
CA PHE A 42 9.84 -1.17 -9.39
C PHE A 42 11.12 -0.67 -8.72
N GLY A 43 11.63 -1.46 -7.77
CA GLY A 43 12.80 -1.09 -6.98
C GLY A 43 12.49 -0.14 -5.84
N GLY A 44 11.23 0.31 -5.70
CA GLY A 44 10.81 1.18 -4.62
C GLY A 44 10.28 0.42 -3.41
N GLN A 45 9.69 1.15 -2.50
CA GLN A 45 9.04 0.61 -1.32
C GLN A 45 8.10 1.66 -0.71
N ALA A 46 7.25 1.22 0.22
CA ALA A 46 6.28 2.11 0.87
C ALA A 46 6.94 3.33 1.53
N LEU A 47 8.10 3.15 2.15
CA LEU A 47 8.78 4.23 2.85
C LEU A 47 9.24 5.38 1.95
N GLN A 48 9.26 5.20 0.62
CA GLN A 48 9.55 6.33 -0.27
C GLN A 48 8.50 7.44 -0.15
N TRP A 49 7.32 7.11 0.38
CA TRP A 49 6.21 8.06 0.55
C TRP A 49 6.16 8.68 1.94
N ILE A 50 7.21 8.51 2.76
CA ILE A 50 7.19 8.91 4.18
C ILE A 50 6.81 10.39 4.37
N TYR A 51 7.33 11.28 3.55
CA TYR A 51 7.05 12.72 3.69
C TYR A 51 5.61 13.05 3.31
N GLN A 52 5.12 12.45 2.23
CA GLN A 52 3.73 12.62 1.81
C GLN A 52 2.78 12.05 2.87
N MET A 53 3.12 10.88 3.43
CA MET A 53 2.30 10.25 4.46
C MET A 53 2.21 11.12 5.72
N GLN A 54 3.34 11.66 6.17
CA GLN A 54 3.37 12.52 7.35
C GLN A 54 2.49 13.76 7.16
N LYS A 55 2.51 14.35 5.98
CA LYS A 55 1.74 15.54 5.68
C LYS A 55 0.26 15.24 5.51
N PHE A 56 -0.07 14.26 4.67
CA PHE A 56 -1.46 13.98 4.33
C PHE A 56 -2.21 13.26 5.44
N SER A 57 -1.53 12.53 6.33
CA SER A 57 -2.17 11.82 7.42
C SER A 57 -2.74 12.73 8.50
N LEU A 58 -2.44 14.03 8.46
CA LEU A 58 -3.04 14.98 9.40
C LEU A 58 -4.54 15.12 9.20
N GLN A 59 -5.03 14.96 7.96
CA GLN A 59 -6.45 15.12 7.62
C GLN A 59 -7.04 13.95 6.88
N ASN A 60 -6.22 12.99 6.43
CA ASN A 60 -6.63 11.90 5.56
C ASN A 60 -6.10 10.57 6.07
N ARG A 61 -6.81 9.49 5.74
CA ARG A 61 -6.25 8.16 5.83
C ARG A 61 -5.25 7.98 4.71
N VAL A 62 -4.04 7.50 5.04
CA VAL A 62 -2.99 7.25 4.05
C VAL A 62 -2.53 5.82 4.18
N ILE A 63 -2.50 5.12 3.06
CA ILE A 63 -2.08 3.73 2.96
C ILE A 63 -0.95 3.68 1.95
N ALA A 64 0.15 3.04 2.30
CA ALA A 64 1.24 2.79 1.37
C ALA A 64 1.57 1.31 1.40
N LEU A 65 1.55 0.68 0.24
CA LEU A 65 1.81 -0.75 0.10
C LEU A 65 3.25 -0.97 -0.34
N ASP A 66 3.89 -1.98 0.24
CA ASP A 66 5.04 -2.62 -0.39
C ASP A 66 4.45 -3.61 -1.38
N LEU A 67 4.68 -3.38 -2.66
CA LEU A 67 4.17 -4.27 -3.70
C LEU A 67 4.88 -5.63 -3.61
N ARG A 68 4.27 -6.65 -4.19
CA ARG A 68 4.85 -8.00 -4.30
C ARG A 68 6.31 -7.90 -4.75
N GLY A 69 7.20 -8.57 -4.05
CA GLY A 69 8.63 -8.58 -4.36
C GLY A 69 9.43 -7.39 -3.85
N HIS A 70 8.79 -6.46 -3.14
CA HIS A 70 9.42 -5.21 -2.71
C HIS A 70 9.31 -5.01 -1.20
N GLY A 71 10.23 -4.21 -0.67
CA GLY A 71 10.21 -3.81 0.74
C GLY A 71 10.12 -5.00 1.68
N LEU A 72 9.16 -4.96 2.60
CA LEU A 72 8.93 -6.02 3.57
C LEU A 72 7.86 -7.02 3.13
N SER A 73 7.31 -6.87 1.92
CA SER A 73 6.40 -7.87 1.35
C SER A 73 7.16 -9.11 0.92
N ASP A 74 6.43 -10.24 0.81
CA ASP A 74 7.03 -11.48 0.34
C ASP A 74 7.52 -11.34 -1.11
N LYS A 75 8.52 -12.12 -1.45
CA LYS A 75 9.19 -12.06 -2.75
C LYS A 75 9.04 -13.40 -3.49
N PRO A 76 7.80 -13.74 -3.91
CA PRO A 76 7.60 -14.98 -4.65
C PRO A 76 8.29 -14.92 -6.02
N ALA A 77 8.50 -16.10 -6.63
CA ALA A 77 9.18 -16.20 -7.91
C ALA A 77 8.30 -15.72 -9.07
N THR A 78 6.97 -15.69 -8.90
CA THR A 78 6.01 -15.39 -9.96
C THR A 78 4.93 -14.42 -9.48
N GLY A 79 4.02 -14.06 -10.39
CA GLY A 79 2.87 -13.22 -10.04
C GLY A 79 3.11 -11.74 -10.23
N TYR A 80 4.05 -11.37 -11.09
CA TYR A 80 4.39 -9.97 -11.34
C TYR A 80 3.68 -9.39 -12.56
N ASP A 81 2.74 -10.14 -13.11
CA ASP A 81 1.87 -9.64 -14.17
C ASP A 81 0.86 -8.65 -13.62
N MET A 82 0.38 -7.76 -14.47
CA MET A 82 -0.54 -6.69 -14.08
C MET A 82 -1.80 -7.21 -13.40
N PRO A 83 -2.51 -8.22 -13.94
CA PRO A 83 -3.74 -8.70 -13.28
C PRO A 83 -3.48 -9.22 -11.85
N ARG A 84 -2.39 -9.92 -11.61
CA ARG A 84 -2.06 -10.44 -10.29
C ARG A 84 -1.73 -9.32 -9.31
N MET A 85 -0.95 -8.34 -9.74
CA MET A 85 -0.58 -7.22 -8.87
C MET A 85 -1.76 -6.33 -8.55
N LEU A 86 -2.69 -6.15 -9.49
CA LEU A 86 -3.95 -5.45 -9.21
C LEU A 86 -4.80 -6.23 -8.22
N ALA A 87 -4.87 -7.55 -8.34
CA ALA A 87 -5.59 -8.39 -7.39
C ALA A 87 -4.98 -8.30 -5.97
N ASP A 88 -3.65 -8.22 -5.86
CA ASP A 88 -2.98 -8.01 -4.58
C ASP A 88 -3.45 -6.71 -3.92
N ILE A 89 -3.50 -5.62 -4.69
CA ILE A 89 -3.93 -4.31 -4.19
C ILE A 89 -5.37 -4.38 -3.72
N GLU A 90 -6.26 -4.97 -4.51
CA GLU A 90 -7.68 -5.11 -4.14
C GLU A 90 -7.83 -5.92 -2.86
N SER A 91 -7.12 -7.05 -2.73
CA SER A 91 -7.16 -7.87 -1.53
C SER A 91 -6.65 -7.11 -0.31
N ALA A 92 -5.59 -6.34 -0.46
CA ALA A 92 -5.04 -5.54 0.63
C ALA A 92 -6.04 -4.48 1.10
N LEU A 93 -6.67 -3.78 0.18
CA LEU A 93 -7.65 -2.75 0.52
C LEU A 93 -8.89 -3.37 1.18
N ASP A 94 -9.34 -4.53 0.72
CA ASP A 94 -10.46 -5.24 1.35
C ASP A 94 -10.11 -5.64 2.79
N THR A 95 -8.93 -6.16 3.01
CA THR A 95 -8.48 -6.57 4.35
C THR A 95 -8.37 -5.37 5.29
N LEU A 96 -7.96 -4.21 4.78
CA LEU A 96 -7.86 -2.98 5.56
C LEU A 96 -9.21 -2.25 5.70
N HIS A 97 -10.29 -2.85 5.21
CA HIS A 97 -11.66 -2.32 5.29
C HIS A 97 -11.78 -0.94 4.61
N VAL A 98 -11.18 -0.81 3.44
CA VAL A 98 -11.32 0.40 2.63
C VAL A 98 -12.58 0.26 1.79
N THR A 99 -13.64 0.98 2.17
CA THR A 99 -14.95 0.91 1.50
C THR A 99 -15.31 2.18 0.76
N ASP A 100 -14.60 3.27 1.04
CA ASP A 100 -14.83 4.56 0.39
C ASP A 100 -14.03 4.67 -0.90
N PRO A 101 -14.42 5.58 -1.82
CA PRO A 101 -13.57 5.91 -2.95
C PRO A 101 -12.20 6.37 -2.48
N VAL A 102 -11.14 5.95 -3.18
CA VAL A 102 -9.77 6.28 -2.83
C VAL A 102 -9.13 7.16 -3.90
N VAL A 103 -8.13 7.95 -3.48
CA VAL A 103 -7.24 8.65 -4.40
C VAL A 103 -5.99 7.79 -4.53
N LEU A 104 -5.77 7.25 -5.74
CA LEU A 104 -4.57 6.45 -6.02
C LEU A 104 -3.45 7.36 -6.48
N VAL A 105 -2.30 7.24 -5.84
CA VAL A 105 -1.10 7.99 -6.19
C VAL A 105 -0.02 6.99 -6.53
N GLY A 106 0.39 6.95 -7.80
CA GLY A 106 1.37 5.99 -8.27
C GLY A 106 2.60 6.67 -8.85
N HIS A 107 3.74 6.02 -8.71
CA HIS A 107 4.99 6.45 -9.29
C HIS A 107 5.51 5.37 -10.22
N SER A 108 5.80 5.72 -11.49
CA SER A 108 6.34 4.80 -12.50
C SER A 108 5.40 3.58 -12.68
N PHE A 109 5.83 2.37 -12.35
CA PHE A 109 5.01 1.16 -12.46
C PHE A 109 3.77 1.26 -11.56
N GLY A 110 3.91 1.83 -10.35
CA GLY A 110 2.76 2.10 -9.48
C GLY A 110 1.74 3.00 -10.14
N GLY A 111 2.19 3.97 -10.94
CA GLY A 111 1.30 4.82 -11.74
C GLY A 111 0.50 4.03 -12.76
N ALA A 112 1.13 3.05 -13.43
CA ALA A 112 0.43 2.17 -14.37
C ALA A 112 -0.64 1.33 -13.65
N LEU A 113 -0.33 0.83 -12.45
CA LEU A 113 -1.30 0.07 -11.66
C LEU A 113 -2.46 0.93 -11.21
N ALA A 114 -2.25 2.23 -10.97
CA ALA A 114 -3.28 3.14 -10.49
C ALA A 114 -4.28 3.52 -11.58
N THR A 115 -3.93 3.34 -12.85
CA THR A 115 -4.86 3.62 -13.95
C THR A 115 -5.78 2.44 -14.21
#